data_bc3427f2a4e822abc7ef72429f31b4be
#
_entry.id   bc3427f2a4e822abc7ef72429f31b4be
#
_cell.length_a   1.000
_cell.length_b   1.000
_cell.length_c   1.000
_cell.angle_alpha   90.00
_cell.angle_beta   90.00
_cell.angle_gamma   90.00
#
_symmetry.space_group_name_H-M   'P 1'
#
loop_
_entity.id
_entity.type
_entity.pdbx_description
1 polymer ?
#
loop_
_entity_poly.entity_id
_entity_poly.type
_entity_poly.pdbx_seq_one_letter_code
_entity_poly.pdbx_strand_id
1 'polypeptide(L)'
;MPGLNGRRVAVVAGVRTPFTKAGTALKDVRAVDLARYAARELLERTNLDGQEVDEVIFGQVVPSPLVPNIGREVSLLPQFPKEIPAYSLNRACASASQAITAGHDQIVLGNAAVIIAGGAEALSDIPILASRRLADILVEASKAKSLGARLKAFTKIRPKDLVPVAPAIAEPSTGESMGQSAEKMAKENHIAREDQDRWALQIGRASCRERV
;
A
#
# COMPACT_ATOMS: atom_id res chain seq x y z
N MET A 1 -29.27 -7.58 -8.93
CA MET A 1 -28.99 -6.15 -9.14
C MET A 1 -29.45 -5.81 -10.54
N PRO A 2 -30.25 -4.75 -10.77
CA PRO A 2 -30.67 -4.36 -12.12
C PRO A 2 -29.43 -3.98 -12.91
N GLY A 3 -29.34 -4.49 -14.13
CA GLY A 3 -28.16 -4.42 -14.97
C GLY A 3 -27.67 -3.00 -15.22
N LEU A 4 -26.48 -2.73 -14.75
CA LEU A 4 -25.66 -1.63 -15.19
C LEU A 4 -25.38 -1.82 -16.69
N ASN A 5 -26.16 -1.19 -17.52
CA ASN A 5 -26.03 -0.93 -18.99
C ASN A 5 -25.31 -1.96 -19.88
N GLY A 6 -25.14 -3.22 -19.47
CA GLY A 6 -24.50 -4.28 -20.25
C GLY A 6 -23.03 -4.04 -20.61
N ARG A 7 -22.38 -2.99 -20.07
CA ARG A 7 -20.96 -2.72 -20.31
C ARG A 7 -20.10 -3.79 -19.67
N ARG A 8 -19.16 -4.31 -20.42
CA ARG A 8 -18.17 -5.29 -19.98
C ARG A 8 -16.83 -4.58 -19.88
N VAL A 9 -16.11 -4.83 -18.78
CA VAL A 9 -14.78 -4.30 -18.56
C VAL A 9 -13.76 -5.39 -18.85
N ALA A 10 -12.73 -5.07 -19.62
CA ALA A 10 -11.62 -5.97 -19.91
C ALA A 10 -10.40 -5.60 -19.08
N VAL A 11 -9.73 -6.59 -18.51
CA VAL A 11 -8.36 -6.44 -18.00
C VAL A 11 -7.44 -6.72 -19.18
N VAL A 12 -6.79 -5.68 -19.69
CA VAL A 12 -5.99 -5.74 -20.93
C VAL A 12 -4.58 -6.25 -20.67
N ALA A 13 -3.94 -5.76 -19.61
CA ALA A 13 -2.57 -6.12 -19.25
C ALA A 13 -2.33 -5.95 -17.77
N GLY A 14 -1.26 -6.55 -17.28
CA GLY A 14 -0.78 -6.40 -15.92
C GLY A 14 0.73 -6.58 -15.83
N VAL A 15 1.34 -5.90 -14.88
CA VAL A 15 2.76 -5.98 -14.60
C VAL A 15 2.99 -5.82 -13.10
N ARG A 16 4.02 -6.45 -12.60
CA ARG A 16 4.48 -6.25 -11.22
C ARG A 16 6.00 -6.20 -11.14
N THR A 17 6.49 -5.52 -10.13
CA THR A 17 7.91 -5.61 -9.73
C THR A 17 8.22 -6.97 -9.12
N PRO A 18 9.49 -7.38 -9.03
CA PRO A 18 9.88 -8.59 -8.29
C PRO A 18 9.33 -8.56 -6.86
N PHE A 19 8.82 -9.70 -6.41
CA PHE A 19 8.33 -9.87 -5.05
C PHE A 19 9.49 -10.31 -4.15
N THR A 20 10.08 -9.36 -3.41
CA THR A 20 11.25 -9.61 -2.58
C THR A 20 10.93 -9.57 -1.10
N LYS A 21 11.69 -10.31 -0.31
CA LYS A 21 11.59 -10.26 1.16
C LYS A 21 11.98 -8.85 1.66
N ALA A 22 11.22 -8.32 2.62
CA ALA A 22 11.55 -7.05 3.26
C ALA A 22 12.99 -7.06 3.83
N GLY A 23 13.67 -5.92 3.73
CA GLY A 23 15.04 -5.79 4.18
C GLY A 23 16.11 -6.40 3.25
N THR A 24 15.73 -6.80 2.02
CA THR A 24 16.67 -7.41 1.06
C THR A 24 16.86 -6.56 -0.20
N ALA A 25 16.82 -7.14 -1.40
CA ALA A 25 17.22 -6.53 -2.66
C ALA A 25 16.55 -5.17 -2.99
N LEU A 26 15.31 -4.96 -2.57
CA LEU A 26 14.57 -3.70 -2.80
C LEU A 26 14.41 -2.86 -1.52
N LYS A 27 15.25 -3.07 -0.49
CA LYS A 27 15.11 -2.41 0.81
C LYS A 27 15.20 -0.89 0.75
N ASP A 28 15.93 -0.36 -0.20
CA ASP A 28 16.19 1.07 -0.38
C ASP A 28 15.25 1.71 -1.43
N VAL A 29 14.28 0.93 -1.95
CA VAL A 29 13.33 1.41 -2.95
C VAL A 29 11.98 1.70 -2.27
N ARG A 30 11.51 2.93 -2.38
CA ARG A 30 10.26 3.38 -1.77
C ARG A 30 9.06 2.80 -2.53
N ALA A 31 7.92 2.67 -1.85
CA ALA A 31 6.67 2.21 -2.46
C ALA A 31 6.26 3.03 -3.68
N VAL A 32 6.45 4.35 -3.64
CA VAL A 32 6.14 5.24 -4.78
C VAL A 32 7.00 4.96 -5.99
N ASP A 33 8.27 4.63 -5.79
CA ASP A 33 9.19 4.33 -6.89
C ASP A 33 8.86 2.97 -7.51
N LEU A 34 8.51 1.97 -6.69
CA LEU A 34 8.00 0.68 -7.18
C LEU A 34 6.72 0.85 -8.01
N ALA A 35 5.78 1.67 -7.54
CA ALA A 35 4.56 2.00 -8.27
C ALA A 35 4.85 2.66 -9.63
N ARG A 36 5.76 3.64 -9.64
CA ARG A 36 6.18 4.34 -10.88
C ARG A 36 6.86 3.41 -11.88
N TYR A 37 7.72 2.51 -11.42
CA TYR A 37 8.34 1.52 -12.29
C TYR A 37 7.31 0.59 -12.93
N ALA A 38 6.37 0.08 -12.14
CA ALA A 38 5.30 -0.76 -12.66
C ALA A 38 4.40 -0.02 -13.65
N ALA A 39 3.99 1.20 -13.35
CA ALA A 39 3.14 2.00 -14.23
C ALA A 39 3.81 2.33 -15.56
N ARG A 40 5.10 2.71 -15.52
CA ARG A 40 5.89 2.96 -16.73
C ARG A 40 6.01 1.73 -17.59
N GLU A 41 6.42 0.62 -17.00
CA GLU A 41 6.55 -0.66 -17.71
C GLU A 41 5.23 -1.13 -18.30
N LEU A 42 4.09 -0.88 -17.63
CA LEU A 42 2.78 -1.21 -18.14
C LEU A 42 2.46 -0.42 -19.42
N LEU A 43 2.70 0.88 -19.43
CA LEU A 43 2.52 1.74 -20.61
C LEU A 43 3.41 1.27 -21.78
N GLU A 44 4.68 0.99 -21.49
CA GLU A 44 5.65 0.54 -22.51
C GLU A 44 5.24 -0.82 -23.12
N ARG A 45 4.85 -1.80 -22.30
CA ARG A 45 4.43 -3.13 -22.79
C ARG A 45 3.15 -3.10 -23.59
N THR A 46 2.22 -2.25 -23.23
CA THR A 46 0.94 -2.14 -23.92
C THR A 46 0.97 -1.19 -25.10
N ASN A 47 2.05 -0.43 -25.25
CA ASN A 47 2.15 0.69 -26.20
C ASN A 47 0.96 1.67 -26.07
N LEU A 48 0.46 1.81 -24.83
CA LEU A 48 -0.64 2.73 -24.49
C LEU A 48 -0.08 4.13 -24.31
N ASP A 49 -0.68 5.10 -24.99
CA ASP A 49 -0.38 6.50 -24.71
C ASP A 49 -0.98 6.88 -23.35
N GLY A 50 -0.15 7.41 -22.45
CA GLY A 50 -0.63 7.89 -21.16
C GLY A 50 -1.70 8.98 -21.24
N GLN A 51 -1.80 9.68 -22.40
CA GLN A 51 -2.86 10.64 -22.67
C GLN A 51 -4.25 9.99 -22.84
N GLU A 52 -4.31 8.70 -23.13
CA GLU A 52 -5.56 7.94 -23.26
C GLU A 52 -6.06 7.40 -21.91
N VAL A 53 -5.30 7.58 -20.84
CA VAL A 53 -5.68 7.12 -19.49
C VAL A 53 -6.52 8.17 -18.80
N ASP A 54 -7.72 7.80 -18.39
CA ASP A 54 -8.68 8.71 -17.76
C ASP A 54 -8.44 8.88 -16.26
N GLU A 55 -7.95 7.85 -15.56
CA GLU A 55 -7.75 7.87 -14.11
C GLU A 55 -6.69 6.86 -13.64
N VAL A 56 -6.00 7.20 -12.55
CA VAL A 56 -5.03 6.33 -11.88
C VAL A 56 -5.47 6.06 -10.44
N ILE A 57 -5.66 4.79 -10.08
CA ILE A 57 -6.13 4.39 -8.74
C ILE A 57 -5.14 3.40 -8.12
N PHE A 58 -4.54 3.76 -6.97
CA PHE A 58 -3.58 2.89 -6.30
C PHE A 58 -3.98 2.58 -4.85
N GLY A 59 -3.89 1.30 -4.50
CA GLY A 59 -4.02 0.82 -3.13
C GLY A 59 -2.69 0.89 -2.37
N GLN A 60 -2.72 1.34 -1.12
CA GLN A 60 -1.59 1.29 -0.20
C GLN A 60 -2.09 1.10 1.23
N VAL A 61 -1.41 0.24 2.00
CA VAL A 61 -1.80 -0.08 3.38
C VAL A 61 -1.11 0.83 4.38
N VAL A 62 0.18 1.06 4.19
CA VAL A 62 1.01 1.90 5.07
C VAL A 62 1.53 3.10 4.27
N PRO A 63 0.72 4.17 4.12
CA PRO A 63 1.15 5.34 3.37
C PRO A 63 2.30 6.06 4.09
N SER A 64 3.28 6.49 3.33
CA SER A 64 4.33 7.37 3.85
C SER A 64 3.74 8.76 4.12
N PRO A 65 4.01 9.38 5.27
CA PRO A 65 3.65 10.78 5.52
C PRO A 65 4.23 11.77 4.49
N LEU A 66 5.32 11.39 3.81
CA LEU A 66 5.95 12.19 2.77
C LEU A 66 5.28 12.01 1.40
N VAL A 67 4.52 10.92 1.21
CA VAL A 67 3.84 10.56 -0.03
C VAL A 67 2.44 10.03 0.31
N PRO A 68 1.53 10.89 0.77
CA PRO A 68 0.22 10.46 1.29
C PRO A 68 -0.73 9.96 0.19
N ASN A 69 -0.50 10.30 -1.08
CA ASN A 69 -1.29 9.87 -2.22
C ASN A 69 -0.38 9.28 -3.30
N ILE A 70 -0.11 7.98 -3.21
CA ILE A 70 0.75 7.27 -4.15
C ILE A 70 0.15 7.24 -5.57
N GLY A 71 -1.18 7.18 -5.72
CA GLY A 71 -1.84 7.25 -7.02
C GLY A 71 -1.54 8.57 -7.74
N ARG A 72 -1.62 9.69 -7.02
CA ARG A 72 -1.25 11.00 -7.57
C ARG A 72 0.23 11.06 -7.99
N GLU A 73 1.11 10.51 -7.19
CA GLU A 73 2.54 10.48 -7.51
C GLU A 73 2.86 9.62 -8.75
N VAL A 74 2.08 8.59 -9.00
CA VAL A 74 2.18 7.81 -10.25
C VAL A 74 1.67 8.62 -11.43
N SER A 75 0.54 9.31 -11.29
CA SER A 75 -0.04 10.12 -12.37
C SER A 75 0.80 11.37 -12.73
N LEU A 76 1.80 11.72 -11.92
CA LEU A 76 2.76 12.78 -12.22
C LEU A 76 3.96 12.30 -13.08
N LEU A 77 3.99 11.04 -13.50
CA LEU A 77 4.96 10.59 -14.50
C LEU A 77 4.79 11.37 -15.82
N PRO A 78 5.88 11.65 -16.53
CA PRO A 78 5.86 12.47 -17.76
C PRO A 78 4.95 11.94 -18.88
N GLN A 79 4.60 10.64 -18.82
CA GLN A 79 3.75 9.98 -19.80
C GLN A 79 2.27 10.37 -19.66
N PHE A 80 1.85 10.84 -18.48
CA PHE A 80 0.46 11.19 -18.22
C PHE A 80 0.20 12.70 -18.38
N PRO A 81 -1.04 13.10 -18.74
CA PRO A 81 -1.44 14.49 -18.68
C PRO A 81 -1.43 14.97 -17.21
N LYS A 82 -1.06 16.23 -16.97
CA LYS A 82 -0.99 16.78 -15.61
C LYS A 82 -2.35 16.85 -14.91
N GLU A 83 -3.40 16.91 -15.70
CA GLU A 83 -4.78 17.07 -15.30
C GLU A 83 -5.43 15.73 -14.91
N ILE A 84 -4.79 14.59 -15.21
CA ILE A 84 -5.37 13.28 -14.93
C ILE A 84 -5.73 13.12 -13.46
N PRO A 85 -6.97 12.76 -13.13
CA PRO A 85 -7.37 12.48 -11.76
C PRO A 85 -6.65 11.22 -11.25
N ALA A 86 -6.26 11.28 -9.98
CA ALA A 86 -5.63 10.13 -9.35
C ALA A 86 -5.82 10.16 -7.84
N TYR A 87 -6.05 9.01 -7.25
CA TYR A 87 -6.18 8.88 -5.81
C TYR A 87 -5.64 7.57 -5.28
N SER A 88 -5.42 7.55 -3.96
CA SER A 88 -5.06 6.35 -3.23
C SER A 88 -6.22 5.91 -2.35
N LEU A 89 -6.32 4.60 -2.14
CA LEU A 89 -7.30 4.00 -1.25
C LEU A 89 -6.65 2.97 -0.33
N ASN A 90 -7.32 2.72 0.79
CA ASN A 90 -6.91 1.72 1.76
C ASN A 90 -8.11 0.83 2.13
N ARG A 91 -7.94 -0.47 1.91
CA ARG A 91 -8.83 -1.54 2.37
C ARG A 91 -7.98 -2.67 2.96
N ALA A 92 -7.05 -2.32 3.81
CA ALA A 92 -6.05 -3.25 4.36
C ALA A 92 -5.42 -4.11 3.24
N CYS A 93 -5.24 -5.40 3.44
CA CYS A 93 -4.62 -6.32 2.46
C CYS A 93 -5.32 -6.37 1.09
N ALA A 94 -6.59 -5.95 1.01
CA ALA A 94 -7.37 -5.92 -0.22
C ALA A 94 -7.28 -4.58 -0.99
N SER A 95 -6.39 -3.66 -0.62
CA SER A 95 -6.33 -2.32 -1.20
C SER A 95 -6.13 -2.33 -2.72
N ALA A 96 -5.18 -3.11 -3.24
CA ALA A 96 -4.96 -3.19 -4.68
C ALA A 96 -6.16 -3.81 -5.43
N SER A 97 -6.78 -4.85 -4.87
CA SER A 97 -8.01 -5.44 -5.43
C SER A 97 -9.17 -4.43 -5.41
N GLN A 98 -9.26 -3.62 -4.34
CA GLN A 98 -10.27 -2.56 -4.28
C GLN A 98 -10.02 -1.46 -5.31
N ALA A 99 -8.75 -1.14 -5.62
CA ALA A 99 -8.44 -0.20 -6.70
C ALA A 99 -8.95 -0.71 -8.06
N ILE A 100 -8.77 -2.00 -8.34
CA ILE A 100 -9.27 -2.63 -9.57
C ILE A 100 -10.80 -2.60 -9.62
N THR A 101 -11.50 -2.93 -8.52
CA THR A 101 -12.97 -2.87 -8.50
C THR A 101 -13.49 -1.44 -8.58
N ALA A 102 -12.83 -0.47 -7.97
CA ALA A 102 -13.18 0.93 -8.11
C ALA A 102 -13.04 1.40 -9.58
N GLY A 103 -11.94 1.03 -10.24
CA GLY A 103 -11.75 1.31 -11.67
C GLY A 103 -12.81 0.65 -12.56
N HIS A 104 -13.14 -0.60 -12.28
CA HIS A 104 -14.25 -1.29 -12.96
C HIS A 104 -15.56 -0.48 -12.84
N ASP A 105 -15.89 -0.02 -11.65
CA ASP A 105 -17.14 0.72 -11.42
C ASP A 105 -17.17 2.06 -12.16
N GLN A 106 -16.04 2.78 -12.26
CA GLN A 106 -15.93 4.00 -13.06
C GLN A 106 -16.18 3.74 -14.55
N ILE A 107 -15.64 2.65 -15.09
CA ILE A 107 -15.84 2.27 -16.48
C ILE A 107 -17.31 1.88 -16.74
N VAL A 108 -17.91 1.08 -15.86
CA VAL A 108 -19.31 0.64 -15.99
C VAL A 108 -20.26 1.82 -15.91
N LEU A 109 -20.01 2.79 -15.04
CA LEU A 109 -20.78 4.03 -14.91
C LEU A 109 -20.59 4.97 -16.11
N GLY A 110 -19.57 4.75 -16.93
CA GLY A 110 -19.26 5.58 -18.09
C GLY A 110 -18.49 6.86 -17.77
N ASN A 111 -17.89 6.94 -16.59
CA ASN A 111 -17.07 8.07 -16.16
C ASN A 111 -15.64 7.99 -16.75
N ALA A 112 -15.20 6.80 -17.11
CA ALA A 112 -13.89 6.53 -17.69
C ALA A 112 -13.98 5.42 -18.75
N ALA A 113 -13.02 5.38 -19.66
CA ALA A 113 -12.82 4.30 -20.63
C ALA A 113 -11.57 3.48 -20.32
N VAL A 114 -10.49 4.12 -19.90
CA VAL A 114 -9.19 3.50 -19.61
C VAL A 114 -8.70 3.90 -18.23
N ILE A 115 -8.44 2.92 -17.37
CA ILE A 115 -7.97 3.14 -16.00
C ILE A 115 -6.73 2.29 -15.73
N ILE A 116 -5.75 2.89 -15.08
CA ILE A 116 -4.65 2.16 -14.47
C ILE A 116 -4.95 1.99 -12.98
N ALA A 117 -5.15 0.73 -12.58
CA ALA A 117 -5.45 0.37 -11.20
C ALA A 117 -4.44 -0.64 -10.65
N GLY A 118 -4.01 -0.46 -9.42
CA GLY A 118 -3.06 -1.36 -8.79
C GLY A 118 -2.77 -1.02 -7.34
N GLY A 119 -1.58 -1.35 -6.88
CA GLY A 119 -1.13 -0.99 -5.54
C GLY A 119 0.37 -1.21 -5.40
N ALA A 120 0.95 -0.55 -4.43
CA ALA A 120 2.35 -0.75 -4.09
C ALA A 120 2.59 -0.60 -2.59
N GLU A 121 3.52 -1.41 -2.10
CA GLU A 121 3.92 -1.41 -0.69
C GLU A 121 5.42 -1.68 -0.57
N ALA A 122 6.07 -1.04 0.38
CA ALA A 122 7.48 -1.27 0.69
C ALA A 122 7.62 -1.46 2.20
N LEU A 123 7.54 -2.72 2.65
CA LEU A 123 7.66 -3.04 4.08
C LEU A 123 9.07 -2.76 4.66
N SER A 124 10.03 -2.42 3.80
CA SER A 124 11.36 -1.95 4.22
C SER A 124 11.39 -0.45 4.53
N ASP A 125 10.39 0.31 4.07
CA ASP A 125 10.29 1.78 4.20
C ASP A 125 9.05 2.17 5.03
N ILE A 126 8.79 1.42 6.09
CA ILE A 126 7.67 1.71 6.99
C ILE A 126 8.03 2.91 7.87
N PRO A 127 7.14 3.91 8.01
CA PRO A 127 7.37 5.03 8.91
C PRO A 127 7.58 4.58 10.35
N ILE A 128 8.71 4.95 10.93
CA ILE A 128 8.99 4.74 12.35
C ILE A 128 8.36 5.88 13.12
N LEU A 129 7.44 5.55 14.02
CA LEU A 129 6.74 6.55 14.83
C LEU A 129 7.49 6.82 16.14
N ALA A 130 7.58 8.07 16.50
CA ALA A 130 8.00 8.48 17.83
C ALA A 130 6.85 8.26 18.83
N SER A 131 7.19 8.02 20.11
CA SER A 131 6.19 8.04 21.17
C SER A 131 5.48 9.41 21.19
N ARG A 132 4.19 9.43 21.54
CA ARG A 132 3.40 10.68 21.60
C ARG A 132 4.11 11.73 22.44
N ARG A 133 4.65 11.33 23.58
CA ARG A 133 5.38 12.21 24.49
C ARG A 133 6.65 12.81 23.84
N LEU A 134 7.44 11.99 23.11
CA LEU A 134 8.61 12.49 22.38
C LEU A 134 8.19 13.48 21.29
N ALA A 135 7.14 13.15 20.53
CA ALA A 135 6.61 14.05 19.50
C ALA A 135 6.19 15.40 20.08
N ASP A 136 5.48 15.42 21.22
CA ASP A 136 5.05 16.65 21.88
C ASP A 136 6.25 17.48 22.35
N ILE A 137 7.29 16.86 22.93
CA ILE A 137 8.53 17.53 23.33
C ILE A 137 9.28 18.12 22.14
N LEU A 138 9.37 17.39 21.04
CA LEU A 138 10.01 17.89 19.81
C LEU A 138 9.26 19.09 19.21
N VAL A 139 7.92 19.05 19.22
CA VAL A 139 7.08 20.18 18.80
C VAL A 139 7.26 21.37 19.73
N GLU A 140 7.31 21.16 21.07
CA GLU A 140 7.59 22.23 22.02
C GLU A 140 8.96 22.85 21.76
N ALA A 141 9.99 22.04 21.57
CA ALA A 141 11.36 22.48 21.28
C ALA A 141 11.45 23.25 19.93
N SER A 142 10.72 22.82 18.90
CA SER A 142 10.71 23.50 17.60
C SER A 142 10.06 24.87 17.65
N LYS A 143 9.07 25.07 18.52
CA LYS A 143 8.38 26.36 18.73
C LYS A 143 9.11 27.30 19.71
N ALA A 144 10.12 26.81 20.41
CA ALA A 144 10.85 27.61 21.40
C ALA A 144 11.64 28.74 20.74
N LYS A 145 11.42 29.99 21.22
CA LYS A 145 12.04 31.20 20.69
C LYS A 145 13.48 31.42 21.13
N SER A 146 13.94 30.74 22.19
CA SER A 146 15.30 30.85 22.71
C SER A 146 16.00 29.50 22.81
N LEU A 147 17.32 29.50 22.73
CA LEU A 147 18.13 28.28 22.87
C LEU A 147 17.95 27.63 24.25
N GLY A 148 17.87 28.45 25.30
CA GLY A 148 17.62 27.96 26.66
C GLY A 148 16.27 27.26 26.84
N ALA A 149 15.20 27.82 26.24
CA ALA A 149 13.87 27.16 26.23
C ALA A 149 13.88 25.84 25.45
N ARG A 150 14.61 25.79 24.34
CA ARG A 150 14.79 24.57 23.53
C ARG A 150 15.52 23.48 24.31
N LEU A 151 16.64 23.81 24.95
CA LEU A 151 17.38 22.88 25.77
C LEU A 151 16.54 22.38 26.95
N LYS A 152 15.77 23.28 27.62
CA LYS A 152 14.85 22.89 28.69
C LYS A 152 13.78 21.92 28.23
N ALA A 153 13.28 22.00 26.98
CA ALA A 153 12.33 21.02 26.45
C ALA A 153 12.98 19.62 26.37
N PHE A 154 14.23 19.53 25.91
CA PHE A 154 14.91 18.24 25.76
C PHE A 154 15.22 17.56 27.10
N THR A 155 15.36 18.30 28.20
CA THR A 155 15.56 17.67 29.54
C THR A 155 14.36 16.86 30.02
N LYS A 156 13.19 17.01 29.36
CA LYS A 156 11.98 16.26 29.66
C LYS A 156 11.96 14.85 29.05
N ILE A 157 12.88 14.55 28.13
CA ILE A 157 12.97 13.25 27.44
C ILE A 157 13.43 12.18 28.44
N ARG A 158 12.69 11.08 28.47
CA ARG A 158 13.06 9.89 29.24
C ARG A 158 13.61 8.82 28.29
N PRO A 159 14.52 7.92 28.72
CA PRO A 159 15.04 6.86 27.85
C PRO A 159 13.94 6.03 27.18
N LYS A 160 12.84 5.75 27.87
CA LYS A 160 11.68 5.04 27.30
C LYS A 160 10.96 5.78 26.17
N ASP A 161 11.06 7.11 26.12
CA ASP A 161 10.41 7.91 25.08
C ASP A 161 11.13 7.79 23.73
N LEU A 162 12.41 7.35 23.76
CA LEU A 162 13.24 7.11 22.57
C LEU A 162 12.97 5.77 21.89
N VAL A 163 12.22 4.88 22.55
CA VAL A 163 11.84 3.60 21.94
C VAL A 163 10.83 3.86 20.83
N PRO A 164 11.12 3.45 19.58
CA PRO A 164 10.20 3.64 18.47
C PRO A 164 8.90 2.85 18.68
N VAL A 165 7.79 3.45 18.26
CA VAL A 165 6.48 2.78 18.24
C VAL A 165 6.32 2.11 16.89
N ALA A 166 6.33 0.79 16.88
CA ALA A 166 6.04 0.02 15.68
C ALA A 166 4.54 0.13 15.32
N PRO A 167 4.19 0.08 14.01
CA PRO A 167 2.80 -0.06 13.60
C PRO A 167 2.16 -1.28 14.27
N ALA A 168 0.88 -1.17 14.62
CA ALA A 168 0.16 -2.25 15.27
C ALA A 168 0.09 -3.49 14.36
N ILE A 169 0.54 -4.64 14.87
CA ILE A 169 0.44 -5.94 14.17
C ILE A 169 -0.89 -6.61 14.47
N ALA A 170 -1.45 -6.34 15.66
CA ALA A 170 -2.72 -6.86 16.11
C ALA A 170 -3.87 -5.92 15.75
N GLU A 171 -5.04 -6.48 15.49
CA GLU A 171 -6.27 -5.73 15.26
C GLU A 171 -6.65 -4.94 16.52
N PRO A 172 -6.83 -3.61 16.45
CA PRO A 172 -7.12 -2.80 17.62
C PRO A 172 -8.41 -3.17 18.36
N SER A 173 -9.41 -3.70 17.64
CA SER A 173 -10.72 -4.06 18.21
C SER A 173 -10.71 -5.37 18.98
N THR A 174 -9.91 -6.35 18.56
CA THR A 174 -9.86 -7.69 19.13
C THR A 174 -8.58 -8.00 19.89
N GLY A 175 -7.49 -7.26 19.61
CA GLY A 175 -6.16 -7.56 20.12
C GLY A 175 -5.51 -8.79 19.48
N GLU A 176 -6.16 -9.42 18.50
CA GLU A 176 -5.67 -10.62 17.81
C GLU A 176 -4.78 -10.25 16.62
N SER A 177 -3.69 -10.98 16.46
CA SER A 177 -2.92 -10.94 15.21
C SER A 177 -3.65 -11.71 14.10
N MET A 178 -3.31 -11.46 12.84
CA MET A 178 -3.90 -12.19 11.71
C MET A 178 -3.66 -13.70 11.80
N GLY A 179 -2.52 -14.14 12.34
CA GLY A 179 -2.25 -15.55 12.58
C GLY A 179 -3.17 -16.17 13.62
N GLN A 180 -3.44 -15.47 14.73
CA GLN A 180 -4.39 -15.90 15.75
C GLN A 180 -5.82 -15.97 15.22
N SER A 181 -6.23 -14.97 14.45
CA SER A 181 -7.54 -14.96 13.79
C SER A 181 -7.68 -16.10 12.78
N ALA A 182 -6.64 -16.38 11.99
CA ALA A 182 -6.65 -17.51 11.05
C ALA A 182 -6.73 -18.85 11.75
N GLU A 183 -5.99 -19.03 12.85
CA GLU A 183 -6.05 -20.26 13.67
C GLU A 183 -7.44 -20.47 14.29
N LYS A 184 -8.05 -19.39 14.78
CA LYS A 184 -9.43 -19.43 15.30
C LYS A 184 -10.42 -19.83 14.21
N MET A 185 -10.32 -19.20 13.04
CA MET A 185 -11.15 -19.54 11.88
C MET A 185 -10.97 -21.00 11.45
N ALA A 186 -9.75 -21.52 11.44
CA ALA A 186 -9.48 -22.91 11.11
C ALA A 186 -10.15 -23.88 12.10
N LYS A 187 -10.11 -23.57 13.40
CA LYS A 187 -10.78 -24.36 14.44
C LYS A 187 -12.30 -24.30 14.33
N GLU A 188 -12.86 -23.12 14.14
CA GLU A 188 -14.32 -22.92 14.01
C GLU A 188 -14.89 -23.63 12.78
N ASN A 189 -14.12 -23.72 11.70
CA ASN A 189 -14.53 -24.41 10.47
C ASN A 189 -14.02 -25.86 10.38
N HIS A 190 -13.44 -26.41 11.42
CA HIS A 190 -12.94 -27.79 11.49
C HIS A 190 -11.95 -28.13 10.36
N ILE A 191 -11.08 -27.18 9.97
CA ILE A 191 -10.06 -27.38 8.95
C ILE A 191 -8.88 -28.15 9.55
N ALA A 192 -8.64 -29.36 9.06
CA ALA A 192 -7.56 -30.21 9.52
C ALA A 192 -6.18 -29.61 9.19
N ARG A 193 -5.16 -29.95 9.99
CA ARG A 193 -3.79 -29.48 9.78
C ARG A 193 -3.23 -29.95 8.44
N GLU A 194 -3.55 -31.14 8.03
CA GLU A 194 -3.13 -31.75 6.76
C GLU A 194 -3.67 -30.98 5.56
N ASP A 195 -4.87 -30.43 5.65
CA ASP A 195 -5.46 -29.61 4.58
C ASP A 195 -4.75 -28.25 4.48
N GLN A 196 -4.43 -27.65 5.62
CA GLN A 196 -3.67 -26.38 5.68
C GLN A 196 -2.27 -26.57 5.07
N ASP A 197 -1.58 -27.65 5.43
CA ASP A 197 -0.22 -27.96 4.93
C ASP A 197 -0.24 -28.27 3.43
N ARG A 198 -1.26 -29.00 2.95
CA ARG A 198 -1.46 -29.30 1.52
C ARG A 198 -1.66 -28.02 0.73
N TRP A 199 -2.47 -27.09 1.23
CA TRP A 199 -2.71 -25.79 0.61
C TRP A 199 -1.44 -24.94 0.57
N ALA A 200 -0.74 -24.83 1.67
CA ALA A 200 0.52 -24.11 1.77
C ALA A 200 1.58 -24.65 0.80
N LEU A 201 1.67 -25.98 0.63
CA LEU A 201 2.56 -26.61 -0.33
C LEU A 201 2.22 -26.26 -1.78
N GLN A 202 0.94 -26.19 -2.12
CA GLN A 202 0.48 -25.80 -3.46
C GLN A 202 0.85 -24.33 -3.77
N ILE A 203 0.62 -23.42 -2.82
CA ILE A 203 1.00 -22.00 -2.94
C ILE A 203 2.52 -21.88 -3.08
N GLY A 204 3.30 -22.59 -2.29
CA GLY A 204 4.75 -22.59 -2.38
C GLY A 204 5.26 -23.05 -3.76
N ARG A 205 4.66 -24.07 -4.34
CA ARG A 205 4.99 -24.56 -5.70
C ARG A 205 4.63 -23.58 -6.79
N ALA A 206 3.48 -22.91 -6.69
CA ALA A 206 3.07 -21.86 -7.62
C ALA A 206 4.05 -20.68 -7.57
N SER A 207 4.39 -20.20 -6.38
CA SER A 207 5.34 -19.12 -6.16
C SER A 207 6.75 -19.42 -6.71
N CYS A 208 7.20 -20.67 -6.65
CA CYS A 208 8.48 -21.09 -7.23
C CYS A 208 8.47 -21.08 -8.78
N ARG A 209 7.33 -21.34 -9.41
CA ARG A 209 7.19 -21.31 -10.88
C ARG A 209 7.20 -19.89 -11.45
N GLU A 210 6.76 -18.91 -10.69
CA GLU A 210 6.72 -17.50 -11.10
C GLU A 210 8.04 -16.74 -10.88
N ARG A 211 9.07 -17.39 -10.34
CA ARG A 211 10.38 -16.80 -10.11
C ARG A 211 11.33 -16.85 -11.32
N VAL A 212 10.82 -17.11 -12.50
CA VAL A 212 11.61 -17.09 -13.73
C VAL A 212 11.55 -15.71 -14.37
#